data_a48c696bceec69664f188d261a129962
#
_entry.id   a48c696bceec69664f188d261a129962
#
_cell.length_a   1.000
_cell.length_b   1.000
_cell.length_c   1.000
_cell.angle_alpha   90.00
_cell.angle_beta   90.00
_cell.angle_gamma   90.00
#
_symmetry.space_group_name_H-M   'P 1'
#
loop_
_entity.id
_entity.type
_entity.pdbx_description
1 polymer ?
#
loop_
_entity_poly.entity_id
_entity_poly.type
_entity_poly.pdbx_seq_one_letter_code
_entity_poly.pdbx_strand_id
1 'polypeptide(L)'
;MRVLSRDKFRGGYSVGAASLGILKYQVFLEQPQEVPVGFFDLFADKTPEEPAEAQLTAYVQGRVQGVGFRWWCAGAAKPLGLSGYAENLDDGRVKVIAQGSRASCERLLETLNSGDTAGHVDFVDASFSEPQGTFKGFGTR
;
A
#
# COMPACT_ATOMS: atom_id res chain seq x y z
N MET A 1 13.29 -12.72 1.25
CA MET A 1 12.56 -11.69 1.11
C MET A 1 13.04 -10.74 0.17
N ARG A 2 12.27 -10.10 -0.44
CA ARG A 2 12.67 -9.32 -1.45
C ARG A 2 12.47 -7.89 -1.25
N VAL A 3 12.13 -7.47 -0.08
CA VAL A 3 11.89 -6.12 0.18
C VAL A 3 13.05 -5.39 0.58
N LEU A 4 13.24 -4.21 0.06
CA LEU A 4 14.22 -3.35 0.52
C LEU A 4 13.51 -2.10 0.78
N SER A 5 13.29 -1.77 2.04
CA SER A 5 12.58 -0.60 2.37
C SER A 5 13.51 0.42 2.91
N ARG A 6 13.50 1.60 2.41
CA ARG A 6 14.39 2.55 2.84
C ARG A 6 14.00 3.22 4.05
N ASP A 7 12.87 3.02 4.50
CA ASP A 7 12.56 3.62 5.71
C ASP A 7 12.48 2.68 6.76
N LYS A 8 13.17 1.90 6.92
CA LYS A 8 13.06 0.98 7.88
C LYS A 8 13.40 1.24 9.12
N PHE A 9 13.44 1.36 9.32
CA PHE A 9 13.28 1.47 10.15
C PHE A 9 13.03 2.00 10.77
N ARG A 10 12.94 2.19 10.81
CA ARG A 10 12.36 2.71 11.33
C ARG A 10 11.61 2.75 11.85
N GLY A 11 11.77 2.53 11.98
CA GLY A 11 10.77 2.63 12.30
C GLY A 11 10.07 2.41 12.63
N GLY A 12 10.37 2.16 12.86
CA GLY A 12 9.46 2.10 13.01
C GLY A 12 8.84 1.51 13.14
N TYR A 13 9.30 1.22 13.35
CA TYR A 13 8.40 0.76 13.40
C TYR A 13 8.09 0.19 13.66
N SER A 14 8.30 -0.15 13.59
CA SER A 14 7.69 -0.46 13.81
C SER A 14 7.31 -1.02 14.27
N VAL A 15 7.89 -1.43 14.27
CA VAL A 15 7.11 -1.59 14.65
C VAL A 15 6.81 -1.87 15.06
N GLY A 16 7.08 -2.19 15.26
CA GLY A 16 6.53 -1.95 15.56
C GLY A 16 6.06 -2.30 15.76
N ALA A 17 6.53 -2.47 15.75
CA ALA A 17 5.82 -2.35 15.92
C ALA A 17 5.32 -2.95 15.98
N ALA A 18 5.79 -3.37 15.81
CA ALA A 18 5.00 -3.49 15.93
C ALA A 18 4.71 -3.94 16.32
N SER A 19 5.21 -4.18 16.59
CA SER A 19 4.59 -4.17 17.06
C SER A 19 4.15 -3.96 17.50
N LEU A 20 4.48 -3.90 17.59
CA LEU A 20 3.71 -3.50 18.00
C LEU A 20 2.92 -3.40 17.71
N GLY A 21 3.22 -3.50 17.12
CA GLY A 21 2.39 -3.13 16.75
C GLY A 21 1.43 -3.63 16.88
N ILE A 22 1.51 -4.28 16.99
CA ILE A 22 0.45 -4.81 17.24
C ILE A 22 -0.11 -4.33 18.24
N LEU A 23 0.33 -4.12 18.86
CA LEU A 23 -0.23 -3.64 19.75
C LEU A 23 -0.66 -2.49 19.54
N LYS A 24 -0.43 -2.01 19.10
CA LYS A 24 -0.90 -1.03 18.99
C LYS A 24 -2.02 -1.09 18.45
N TYR A 25 -2.25 -1.63 18.04
CA TYR A 25 -3.44 -1.60 17.63
C TYR A 25 -4.21 -2.46 18.25
N GLN A 26 -3.83 -2.98 18.95
CA GLN A 26 -4.65 -3.66 19.56
C GLN A 26 -5.20 -2.94 20.43
N VAL A 27 -4.84 -2.28 20.68
CA VAL A 27 -5.41 -1.57 21.40
C VAL A 27 -6.28 -0.83 20.92
N PHE A 28 -6.21 -0.62 20.52
CA PHE A 28 -7.10 0.09 20.20
C PHE A 28 -8.14 -0.43 19.93
N LEU A 29 -8.05 -1.09 19.96
CA LEU A 29 -9.03 -1.57 19.62
C LEU A 29 -10.02 -1.63 20.39
N GLU A 30 -9.90 -1.58 21.16
CA GLU A 30 -10.87 -1.55 21.88
C GLU A 30 -11.59 -0.57 21.84
N GLN A 31 -11.47 -0.23 21.51
CA GLN A 31 -12.27 0.49 21.35
C GLN A 31 -13.11 0.53 20.96
N PRO A 32 -13.26 0.41 20.81
CA PRO A 32 -14.05 0.43 20.28
C PRO A 32 -14.91 0.35 19.96
N GLN A 33 -15.11 0.14 20.02
CA GLN A 33 -15.91 0.03 19.62
C GLN A 33 -16.69 0.55 19.33
N GLU A 34 -16.68 0.70 19.39
CA GLU A 34 -17.32 1.11 19.04
C GLU A 34 -17.95 1.53 18.17
N VAL A 35 -17.81 1.58 17.80
CA VAL A 35 -18.25 2.04 16.92
C VAL A 35 -18.77 1.70 16.14
N PRO A 36 -19.18 1.59 15.93
CA PRO A 36 -19.77 1.20 15.13
C PRO A 36 -19.63 1.40 14.04
N VAL A 37 -19.43 1.23 14.00
CA VAL A 37 -19.27 1.36 13.23
C VAL A 37 -19.76 1.26 12.10
N GLY A 38 -20.34 0.56 11.99
CA GLY A 38 -20.86 0.42 10.83
C GLY A 38 -21.12 1.63 10.17
N PHE A 39 -21.72 2.45 10.79
CA PHE A 39 -22.05 3.57 10.13
C PHE A 39 -20.85 4.30 9.73
N PHE A 40 -19.76 3.95 10.24
CA PHE A 40 -18.63 4.56 9.81
C PHE A 40 -18.33 4.18 8.47
N ASP A 41 -18.50 2.97 8.12
CA ASP A 41 -18.21 2.55 6.87
C ASP A 41 -18.88 3.30 5.87
N LEU A 42 -20.02 3.71 6.13
CA LEU A 42 -20.70 4.40 5.20
C LEU A 42 -20.02 5.58 4.83
N PHE A 43 -19.41 6.17 5.73
CA PHE A 43 -18.76 7.36 5.41
C PHE A 43 -17.49 7.08 4.90
N ALA A 44 -16.94 6.01 5.23
CA ALA A 44 -15.65 5.74 4.81
C ALA A 44 -15.54 5.88 3.36
N ASP A 45 -16.51 5.50 2.67
CA ASP A 45 -16.31 5.55 1.30
C ASP A 45 -16.43 6.90 0.78
N LYS A 46 -16.75 7.85 1.55
CA LYS A 46 -16.80 9.12 1.05
C LYS A 46 -15.62 9.83 1.28
N THR A 47 -14.74 9.35 2.04
CA THR A 47 -13.63 10.09 2.38
C THR A 47 -12.62 10.19 1.33
N PRO A 48 -12.84 9.96 0.14
CA PRO A 48 -11.84 10.19 -0.84
C PRO A 48 -11.40 11.60 -0.84
N GLU A 49 -12.08 12.41 -0.16
CA GLU A 49 -11.67 13.72 -0.11
C GLU A 49 -10.60 13.96 0.87
N GLU A 50 -10.31 13.03 1.70
CA GLU A 50 -9.29 13.23 2.68
C GLU A 50 -7.95 13.25 2.02
N PRO A 51 -7.07 14.15 2.37
CA PRO A 51 -5.75 14.20 1.75
C PRO A 51 -4.96 12.98 2.11
N ALA A 52 -4.14 12.54 1.22
CA ALA A 52 -3.29 11.40 1.49
C ALA A 52 -2.23 11.77 2.50
N GLU A 53 -1.85 10.82 3.32
CA GLU A 53 -0.84 11.03 4.33
C GLU A 53 0.52 10.67 3.82
N ALA A 54 0.64 9.74 2.94
CA ALA A 54 1.94 9.22 2.52
C ALA A 54 1.86 8.71 1.10
N GLN A 55 3.02 8.54 0.50
CA GLN A 55 3.12 7.96 -0.82
C GLN A 55 4.12 6.82 -0.79
N LEU A 56 3.74 5.70 -1.36
CA LEU A 56 4.63 4.60 -1.58
C LEU A 56 5.06 4.64 -3.04
N THR A 57 6.36 4.55 -3.30
CA THR A 57 6.88 4.39 -4.64
C THR A 57 7.62 3.07 -4.65
N ALA A 58 7.19 2.14 -5.46
CA ALA A 58 7.79 0.82 -5.50
C ALA A 58 8.13 0.46 -6.93
N TYR A 59 9.33 -0.05 -7.13
CA TYR A 59 9.76 -0.57 -8.42
C TYR A 59 9.85 -2.07 -8.26
N VAL A 60 9.04 -2.80 -9.02
CA VAL A 60 8.90 -4.24 -8.84
C VAL A 60 9.61 -4.94 -9.98
N GLN A 61 10.53 -5.83 -9.66
CA GLN A 61 11.27 -6.60 -10.63
C GLN A 61 10.83 -8.04 -10.59
N GLY A 62 10.86 -8.71 -11.76
CA GLY A 62 10.52 -10.10 -11.85
C GLY A 62 9.69 -10.34 -13.09
N ARG A 63 8.91 -11.40 -13.08
CA ARG A 63 8.04 -11.68 -14.18
C ARG A 63 6.74 -10.98 -13.89
N VAL A 64 6.70 -9.70 -14.16
CA VAL A 64 5.58 -8.85 -13.77
C VAL A 64 4.92 -8.12 -14.93
N GLN A 65 5.49 -8.19 -16.12
CA GLN A 65 4.83 -7.60 -17.28
C GLN A 65 4.19 -8.69 -18.12
N GLY A 66 3.04 -8.40 -18.67
CA GLY A 66 2.36 -9.36 -19.53
C GLY A 66 1.64 -10.46 -18.79
N VAL A 67 1.48 -10.33 -17.46
CA VAL A 67 0.84 -11.34 -16.64
C VAL A 67 -0.31 -10.79 -15.82
N GLY A 68 -0.75 -9.58 -16.11
CA GLY A 68 -1.87 -8.99 -15.37
C GLY A 68 -1.47 -8.36 -14.06
N PHE A 69 -0.19 -8.12 -13.85
CA PHE A 69 0.29 -7.59 -12.58
C PHE A 69 -0.28 -6.20 -12.29
N ARG A 70 -0.36 -5.33 -13.29
CA ARG A 70 -0.89 -3.98 -13.05
C ARG A 70 -2.34 -4.02 -12.59
N TRP A 71 -3.14 -4.91 -13.18
CA TRP A 71 -4.52 -5.05 -12.76
C TRP A 71 -4.61 -5.66 -11.38
N TRP A 72 -3.73 -6.59 -11.09
CA TRP A 72 -3.66 -7.18 -9.77
C TRP A 72 -3.33 -6.12 -8.74
N CYS A 73 -2.41 -5.22 -9.05
CA CYS A 73 -2.05 -4.13 -8.14
C CYS A 73 -3.26 -3.25 -7.87
N ALA A 74 -4.01 -2.92 -8.90
CA ALA A 74 -5.18 -2.07 -8.72
C ALA A 74 -6.19 -2.78 -7.83
N GLY A 75 -6.35 -4.08 -8.01
CA GLY A 75 -7.27 -4.85 -7.19
C GLY A 75 -6.83 -4.91 -5.74
N ALA A 76 -5.54 -4.89 -5.50
CA ALA A 76 -5.02 -4.90 -4.14
C ALA A 76 -5.09 -3.52 -3.50
N ALA A 77 -4.91 -2.48 -4.29
CA ALA A 77 -4.86 -1.12 -3.76
C ALA A 77 -6.24 -0.53 -3.47
N LYS A 78 -7.21 -0.86 -4.28
CA LYS A 78 -8.53 -0.26 -4.13
C LYS A 78 -9.18 -0.52 -2.79
N PRO A 79 -9.20 -1.75 -2.31
CA PRO A 79 -9.83 -1.99 -1.00
C PRO A 79 -9.11 -1.29 0.13
N LEU A 80 -7.86 -0.91 -0.08
CA LEU A 80 -7.11 -0.21 0.95
C LEU A 80 -7.31 1.29 0.89
N GLY A 81 -8.11 1.75 -0.07
CA GLY A 81 -8.37 3.17 -0.20
C GLY A 81 -7.23 3.94 -0.81
N LEU A 82 -6.34 3.25 -1.52
CA LEU A 82 -5.19 3.93 -2.09
C LEU A 82 -5.50 4.45 -3.48
N SER A 83 -4.88 5.57 -3.83
CA SER A 83 -4.97 6.11 -5.17
C SER A 83 -3.59 6.11 -5.79
N GLY A 84 -3.51 6.08 -7.09
CA GLY A 84 -2.23 6.06 -7.78
C GLY A 84 -2.29 5.25 -9.04
N TYR A 85 -1.20 4.54 -9.34
CA TYR A 85 -1.17 3.76 -10.56
C TYR A 85 -0.07 2.72 -10.55
N ALA A 86 -0.19 1.74 -11.44
CA ALA A 86 0.86 0.78 -11.71
C ALA A 86 1.22 0.93 -13.19
N GLU A 87 2.48 1.04 -13.49
CA GLU A 87 2.95 1.34 -14.83
C GLU A 87 4.06 0.40 -15.27
N ASN A 88 3.97 -0.13 -16.49
CA ASN A 88 5.06 -0.94 -17.02
C ASN A 88 6.16 0.00 -17.46
N LEU A 89 7.38 -0.28 -17.06
CA LEU A 89 8.51 0.51 -17.48
C LEU A 89 9.23 -0.20 -18.62
N ASP A 90 10.04 0.55 -19.35
CA ASP A 90 10.75 -0.01 -20.49
C ASP A 90 11.77 -1.04 -20.11
N ASP A 91 12.22 -1.04 -18.89
CA ASP A 91 13.25 -1.99 -18.47
C ASP A 91 12.66 -3.26 -17.87
N GLY A 92 11.36 -3.45 -18.00
CA GLY A 92 10.72 -4.68 -17.55
C GLY A 92 10.14 -4.61 -16.16
N ARG A 93 10.43 -3.55 -15.43
CA ARG A 93 9.88 -3.43 -14.07
C ARG A 93 8.47 -2.83 -14.14
N VAL A 94 7.77 -2.93 -13.04
CA VAL A 94 6.50 -2.23 -12.89
C VAL A 94 6.68 -1.21 -11.78
N LYS A 95 6.32 0.02 -12.06
CA LYS A 95 6.38 1.09 -11.08
C LYS A 95 5.02 1.22 -10.44
N VAL A 96 4.96 1.24 -9.12
CA VAL A 96 3.71 1.39 -8.40
C VAL A 96 3.79 2.65 -7.57
N ILE A 97 2.84 3.55 -7.77
CA ILE A 97 2.72 4.74 -6.94
C ILE A 97 1.40 4.59 -6.20
N ALA A 98 1.42 4.70 -4.90
CA ALA A 98 0.20 4.57 -4.11
C ALA A 98 0.17 5.65 -3.04
N GLN A 99 -0.93 6.34 -2.94
CA GLN A 99 -1.10 7.39 -1.95
C GLN A 99 -2.29 7.07 -1.07
N GLY A 100 -2.16 7.35 0.20
CA GLY A 100 -3.24 7.14 1.16
C GLY A 100 -2.68 7.20 2.56
N SER A 101 -3.26 6.47 3.48
CA SER A 101 -2.73 6.43 4.83
C SER A 101 -1.42 5.65 4.79
N ARG A 102 -0.56 5.94 5.72
CA ARG A 102 0.71 5.23 5.80
C ARG A 102 0.46 3.75 6.01
N ALA A 103 -0.51 3.43 6.84
CA ALA A 103 -0.82 2.03 7.12
C ALA A 103 -1.28 1.29 5.87
N SER A 104 -2.10 1.93 5.05
CA SER A 104 -2.55 1.30 3.82
C SER A 104 -1.40 1.11 2.84
N CYS A 105 -0.51 2.08 2.78
CA CYS A 105 0.65 1.95 1.90
C CYS A 105 1.53 0.80 2.37
N GLU A 106 1.68 0.64 3.66
CA GLU A 106 2.48 -0.45 4.20
C GLU A 106 1.84 -1.79 3.91
N ARG A 107 0.50 -1.84 3.97
CA ARG A 107 -0.20 -3.06 3.66
C ARG A 107 0.01 -3.44 2.21
N LEU A 108 -0.01 -2.49 1.32
CA LEU A 108 0.21 -2.78 -0.09
C LEU A 108 1.63 -3.31 -0.27
N LEU A 109 2.59 -2.71 0.40
CA LEU A 109 3.97 -3.16 0.29
C LEU A 109 4.10 -4.60 0.79
N GLU A 110 3.44 -4.94 1.87
CA GLU A 110 3.45 -6.29 2.37
C GLU A 110 2.88 -7.23 1.34
N THR A 111 1.81 -6.84 0.71
CA THR A 111 1.16 -7.67 -0.28
C THR A 111 2.07 -7.88 -1.50
N LEU A 112 2.80 -6.86 -1.89
CA LEU A 112 3.73 -6.98 -3.01
C LEU A 112 4.82 -8.00 -2.70
N ASN A 113 5.13 -8.19 -1.45
CA ASN A 113 6.17 -9.13 -1.04
C ASN A 113 5.65 -10.45 -0.53
N SER A 114 4.35 -10.68 -0.65
CA SER A 114 3.75 -11.84 -0.02
C SER A 114 4.00 -13.14 -0.75
N GLY A 115 4.31 -13.07 -2.02
CA GLY A 115 4.41 -14.26 -2.81
C GLY A 115 3.11 -14.63 -3.48
N ASP A 116 2.03 -13.96 -3.12
CA ASP A 116 0.74 -14.22 -3.69
C ASP A 116 0.34 -13.17 -4.68
N THR A 117 1.21 -12.78 -5.57
CA THR A 117 0.93 -11.75 -6.56
C THR A 117 0.69 -12.42 -7.90
N ALA A 118 0.14 -11.67 -8.83
CA ALA A 118 0.13 -12.10 -10.20
C ALA A 118 1.59 -12.12 -10.64
N GLY A 119 1.96 -13.07 -11.46
CA GLY A 119 3.33 -13.17 -11.95
C GLY A 119 4.25 -13.61 -10.84
N HIS A 120 5.49 -13.23 -10.94
CA HIS A 120 6.49 -13.63 -9.97
C HIS A 120 7.36 -12.43 -9.63
N VAL A 121 7.36 -12.04 -8.38
CA VAL A 121 8.10 -10.89 -7.91
C VAL A 121 9.44 -11.36 -7.35
N ASP A 122 10.53 -10.84 -7.91
CA ASP A 122 11.85 -11.17 -7.43
C ASP A 122 12.34 -10.15 -6.42
N PHE A 123 11.99 -8.91 -6.63
CA PHE A 123 12.54 -7.86 -5.78
C PHE A 123 11.65 -6.64 -5.82
N VAL A 124 11.48 -5.96 -4.71
CA VAL A 124 10.72 -4.72 -4.64
C VAL A 124 11.61 -3.65 -4.04
N ASP A 125 11.84 -2.57 -4.79
CA ASP A 125 12.61 -1.45 -4.30
C ASP A 125 11.59 -0.38 -3.93
N ALA A 126 11.35 -0.18 -2.66
CA ALA A 126 10.28 0.68 -2.21
C ALA A 126 10.78 1.83 -1.37
N SER A 127 10.11 2.95 -1.47
CA SER A 127 10.39 4.08 -0.60
C SER A 127 9.10 4.79 -0.27
N PHE A 128 9.10 5.50 0.84
CA PHE A 128 7.96 6.29 1.26
C PHE A 128 8.31 7.75 1.20
N SER A 129 7.34 8.57 0.89
CA SER A 129 7.57 10.00 0.83
C SER A 129 6.26 10.73 1.11
N GLU A 130 6.31 12.04 1.08
CA GLU A 130 5.12 12.81 1.13
C GLU A 130 4.41 12.68 -0.19
N PRO A 131 3.11 12.80 -0.23
CA PRO A 131 2.37 12.67 -1.48
C PRO A 131 2.81 13.70 -2.49
N GLN A 132 2.98 13.25 -3.72
CA GLN A 132 3.36 14.14 -4.78
C GLN A 132 2.27 14.09 -5.82
N GLY A 133 1.57 15.17 -6.00
CA GLY A 133 0.45 15.20 -6.93
C GLY A 133 -0.79 14.58 -6.32
N THR A 134 -1.80 14.45 -7.13
CA THR A 134 -3.07 13.91 -6.70
C THR A 134 -3.57 12.92 -7.72
N PHE A 135 -4.16 11.84 -7.28
CA PHE A 135 -4.69 10.84 -8.19
C PHE A 135 -6.14 10.54 -7.83
N LYS A 136 -6.94 10.21 -8.81
CA LYS A 136 -8.26 9.80 -8.60
C LYS A 136 -8.33 8.34 -8.86
N GLY A 137 -8.55 7.55 -7.84
CA GLY A 137 -8.63 6.11 -7.96
C GLY A 137 -7.28 5.51 -8.25
N PHE A 138 -7.26 4.23 -8.59
CA PHE A 138 -6.02 3.53 -8.88
C PHE A 138 -6.09 2.98 -10.30
N GLY A 139 -5.18 3.39 -11.13
CA GLY A 139 -5.21 3.02 -12.54
C GLY A 139 -4.02 2.22 -12.98
N THR A 140 -4.00 1.92 -14.26
CA THR A 140 -2.89 1.21 -14.86
C THR A 140 -2.36 2.05 -16.02
N ARG A 141 -1.08 2.00 -16.24
CA ARG A 141 -0.44 2.75 -17.32
C ARG A 141 0.48 1.89 -18.15
#